data_0c577e5ca20965f18de42f5bf10696b7
#
_entry.id   0c577e5ca20965f18de42f5bf10696b7
#
_cell.length_a   1.000
_cell.length_b   1.000
_cell.length_c   1.000
_cell.angle_alpha   90.00
_cell.angle_beta   90.00
_cell.angle_gamma   90.00
#
_symmetry.space_group_name_H-M   'P 1'
#
loop_
_entity.id
_entity.type
_entity.pdbx_description
1 polymer ?
#
loop_
_entity_poly.entity_id
_entity_poly.type
_entity_poly.pdbx_seq_one_letter_code
_entity_poly.pdbx_strand_id
1 'polypeptide(L)'
;MVLPTRQAVDRRSRKGCKKHRPEIIVVDLKDHVLGRAAAIVAKQLLLGKKITAVRCEQLTIAGTEIRNKIKYLQFLRKRKLSNPKLGPFHHRSPSDIFLRTVRSMLPRYTKRGQKALRQLVAYEGIPTNVVPHGGRVVIPKAQRHYCYRSERPYTVLGNMCKHVGWKYSDVVKKLETARVEKAARHHKKTEKLRAAWKSARKDALSKVSKNNLEVLKKFGYA
;
A
#
# COMPACT_ATOMS: atom_id res chain seq x y z
N MET A 1 -9.69 25.37 -0.88
CA MET A 1 -10.26 24.52 -1.94
C MET A 1 -10.38 23.11 -1.37
N VAL A 2 -11.59 22.77 -0.92
CA VAL A 2 -11.95 21.51 -0.28
C VAL A 2 -11.96 20.43 -1.35
N LEU A 3 -11.28 19.30 -1.13
CA LEU A 3 -11.33 18.16 -2.04
C LEU A 3 -12.76 17.59 -2.05
N PRO A 4 -13.34 17.27 -3.22
CA PRO A 4 -14.71 16.79 -3.29
C PRO A 4 -14.84 15.45 -2.57
N THR A 5 -15.78 15.40 -1.64
CA THR A 5 -16.27 14.21 -0.95
C THR A 5 -16.72 13.16 -1.96
N ARG A 6 -16.36 11.91 -1.72
CA ARG A 6 -16.78 10.74 -2.50
C ARG A 6 -18.32 10.70 -2.60
N GLN A 7 -18.84 10.90 -3.79
CA GLN A 7 -20.23 10.54 -4.10
C GLN A 7 -20.39 9.02 -4.04
N ALA A 8 -21.40 8.57 -3.32
CA ALA A 8 -21.81 7.17 -3.22
C ALA A 8 -22.13 6.63 -4.62
N VAL A 9 -21.42 5.60 -5.05
CA VAL A 9 -21.67 4.95 -6.34
C VAL A 9 -22.96 4.14 -6.24
N ASP A 10 -23.94 4.54 -7.00
CA ASP A 10 -25.24 3.92 -7.15
C ASP A 10 -25.12 2.42 -7.50
N ARG A 11 -25.78 1.56 -6.71
CA ARG A 11 -25.73 0.09 -6.80
C ARG A 11 -26.72 -0.51 -7.80
N ARG A 12 -27.29 0.27 -8.69
CA ARG A 12 -28.23 -0.23 -9.71
C ARG A 12 -27.58 -0.29 -11.09
N SER A 13 -26.84 -1.35 -11.40
CA SER A 13 -26.49 -1.61 -12.78
C SER A 13 -26.87 -3.02 -13.21
N ARG A 14 -27.82 -3.02 -14.06
CA ARG A 14 -28.21 -3.89 -15.19
C ARG A 14 -27.33 -5.13 -15.41
N LYS A 15 -27.96 -6.29 -15.37
CA LYS A 15 -27.47 -7.57 -15.91
C LYS A 15 -27.03 -7.35 -17.36
N GLY A 16 -25.79 -7.73 -17.72
CA GLY A 16 -25.45 -7.93 -19.11
C GLY A 16 -24.26 -7.15 -19.66
N CYS A 17 -23.22 -6.91 -18.87
CA CYS A 17 -21.85 -6.76 -19.41
C CYS A 17 -20.90 -6.82 -18.22
N LYS A 18 -20.04 -7.82 -18.14
CA LYS A 18 -18.92 -7.84 -17.20
C LYS A 18 -17.95 -6.73 -17.62
N LYS A 19 -18.30 -5.46 -17.33
CA LYS A 19 -17.35 -4.36 -17.45
C LYS A 19 -16.17 -4.76 -16.59
N HIS A 20 -15.06 -5.03 -17.22
CA HIS A 20 -13.77 -5.28 -16.59
C HIS A 20 -13.52 -4.10 -15.63
N ARG A 21 -13.88 -4.25 -14.36
CA ARG A 21 -13.52 -3.25 -13.35
C ARG A 21 -12.01 -3.28 -13.31
N PRO A 22 -11.33 -2.16 -13.59
CA PRO A 22 -9.89 -2.14 -13.56
C PRO A 22 -9.46 -2.61 -12.17
N GLU A 23 -8.71 -3.70 -12.17
CA GLU A 23 -8.23 -4.36 -10.96
C GLU A 23 -7.44 -3.36 -10.11
N ILE A 24 -7.86 -3.17 -8.86
CA ILE A 24 -7.17 -2.27 -7.93
C ILE A 24 -5.99 -3.03 -7.34
N ILE A 25 -4.80 -2.61 -7.70
CA ILE A 25 -3.56 -3.18 -7.17
C ILE A 25 -3.27 -2.53 -5.81
N VAL A 26 -3.25 -3.33 -4.76
CA VAL A 26 -2.87 -2.88 -3.42
C VAL A 26 -1.38 -3.13 -3.21
N VAL A 27 -0.60 -2.05 -3.11
CA VAL A 27 0.84 -2.09 -2.90
C VAL A 27 1.17 -1.85 -1.44
N ASP A 28 1.90 -2.78 -0.83
CA ASP A 28 2.39 -2.66 0.52
C ASP A 28 3.77 -2.01 0.53
N LEU A 29 3.87 -0.83 1.12
CA LEU A 29 5.08 0.00 1.08
C LEU A 29 6.02 -0.21 2.28
N LYS A 30 5.79 -1.24 3.11
CA LYS A 30 6.70 -1.55 4.21
C LYS A 30 8.12 -1.80 3.70
N ASP A 31 9.11 -1.15 4.31
CA ASP A 31 10.54 -1.28 3.99
C ASP A 31 10.91 -0.97 2.53
N HIS A 32 10.09 -0.19 1.82
CA HIS A 32 10.42 0.30 0.48
C HIS A 32 11.11 1.65 0.53
N VAL A 33 12.03 1.89 -0.41
CA VAL A 33 12.68 3.19 -0.60
C VAL A 33 11.73 4.14 -1.31
N LEU A 34 11.43 5.28 -0.68
CA LEU A 34 10.43 6.26 -1.11
C LEU A 34 10.53 6.61 -2.61
N GLY A 35 11.72 7.04 -3.08
CA GLY A 35 11.90 7.49 -4.46
C GLY A 35 11.74 6.37 -5.49
N ARG A 36 12.30 5.18 -5.20
CA ARG A 36 12.21 4.02 -6.12
C ARG A 36 10.80 3.47 -6.21
N ALA A 37 10.12 3.35 -5.07
CA ALA A 37 8.71 2.93 -5.05
C ALA A 37 7.84 3.93 -5.82
N ALA A 38 8.04 5.23 -5.60
CA ALA A 38 7.31 6.29 -6.30
C ALA A 38 7.51 6.24 -7.82
N ALA A 39 8.74 5.98 -8.31
CA ALA A 39 9.03 5.90 -9.74
C ALA A 39 8.32 4.72 -10.42
N ILE A 40 8.34 3.54 -9.78
CA ILE A 40 7.65 2.35 -10.31
C ILE A 40 6.14 2.54 -10.31
N VAL A 41 5.59 3.08 -9.20
CA VAL A 41 4.17 3.41 -9.10
C VAL A 41 3.75 4.42 -10.15
N ALA A 42 4.52 5.50 -10.36
CA ALA A 42 4.25 6.51 -11.39
C ALA A 42 4.17 5.89 -12.79
N LYS A 43 5.09 4.97 -13.13
CA LYS A 43 5.05 4.26 -14.42
C LYS A 43 3.79 3.41 -14.58
N GLN A 44 3.38 2.68 -13.54
CA GLN A 44 2.18 1.85 -13.57
C GLN A 44 0.88 2.69 -13.68
N LEU A 45 0.84 3.86 -13.04
CA LEU A 45 -0.25 4.81 -13.16
C LEU A 45 -0.39 5.37 -14.59
N LEU A 46 0.74 5.67 -15.26
CA LEU A 46 0.75 6.11 -16.67
C LEU A 46 0.28 5.01 -17.63
N LEU A 47 0.42 3.75 -17.24
CA LEU A 47 -0.14 2.58 -17.95
C LEU A 47 -1.65 2.36 -17.66
N GLY A 48 -2.27 3.24 -16.86
CA GLY A 48 -3.70 3.21 -16.60
C GLY A 48 -4.14 2.32 -15.44
N LYS A 49 -3.22 1.75 -14.65
CA LYS A 49 -3.55 0.91 -13.50
C LYS A 49 -4.03 1.76 -12.32
N LYS A 50 -5.00 1.26 -11.55
CA LYS A 50 -5.43 1.87 -10.28
C LYS A 50 -4.63 1.27 -9.14
N ILE A 51 -3.99 2.12 -8.35
CA ILE A 51 -3.08 1.69 -7.28
C ILE A 51 -3.53 2.26 -5.96
N THR A 52 -3.58 1.39 -4.95
CA THR A 52 -3.76 1.78 -3.55
C THR A 52 -2.50 1.43 -2.79
N ALA A 53 -1.81 2.46 -2.30
CA ALA A 53 -0.61 2.31 -1.48
C ALA A 53 -1.00 2.23 0.01
N VAL A 54 -0.48 1.26 0.73
CA VAL A 54 -0.74 1.07 2.17
C VAL A 54 0.56 1.05 2.95
N ARG A 55 0.49 1.37 4.24
CA ARG A 55 1.64 1.48 5.16
C ARG A 55 2.69 2.49 4.71
N CYS A 56 2.25 3.66 4.23
CA CYS A 56 3.15 4.73 3.78
C CYS A 56 4.08 5.24 4.89
N GLU A 57 3.71 5.09 6.16
CA GLU A 57 4.54 5.45 7.32
C GLU A 57 5.80 4.59 7.44
N GLN A 58 5.81 3.41 6.86
CA GLN A 58 6.94 2.47 6.90
C GLN A 58 7.89 2.58 5.69
N LEU A 59 7.67 3.56 4.83
CA LEU A 59 8.63 3.91 3.77
C LEU A 59 9.96 4.35 4.37
N THR A 60 11.04 4.14 3.63
CA THR A 60 12.39 4.48 4.07
C THR A 60 13.04 5.54 3.18
N ILE A 61 13.82 6.41 3.80
CA ILE A 61 14.65 7.42 3.13
C ILE A 61 16.11 7.21 3.53
N ALA A 62 17.03 7.37 2.60
CA ALA A 62 18.46 7.28 2.88
C ALA A 62 18.95 8.40 3.79
N GLY A 63 19.88 8.07 4.68
CA GLY A 63 20.53 8.98 5.61
C GLY A 63 19.94 8.94 7.02
N THR A 64 20.65 9.59 7.94
CA THR A 64 20.27 9.65 9.35
C THR A 64 19.00 10.47 9.57
N GLU A 65 18.31 10.19 10.65
CA GLU A 65 17.05 10.85 11.00
C GLU A 65 17.23 12.37 11.20
N ILE A 66 18.31 12.76 11.86
CA ILE A 66 18.66 14.17 12.10
C ILE A 66 18.82 14.91 10.77
N ARG A 67 19.59 14.34 9.85
CA ARG A 67 19.81 14.94 8.52
C ARG A 67 18.49 15.13 7.75
N ASN A 68 17.63 14.10 7.74
CA ASN A 68 16.36 14.15 7.03
C ASN A 68 15.39 15.14 7.71
N LYS A 69 15.37 15.23 9.04
CA LYS A 69 14.62 16.22 9.79
C LYS A 69 15.07 17.63 9.43
N ILE A 70 16.36 17.92 9.43
CA ILE A 70 16.91 19.25 9.07
C ILE A 70 16.51 19.64 7.65
N LYS A 71 16.65 18.74 6.67
CA LYS A 71 16.19 18.97 5.29
C LYS A 71 14.71 19.31 5.21
N TYR A 72 13.89 18.61 5.97
CA TYR A 72 12.46 18.87 5.96
C TYR A 72 12.10 20.18 6.65
N LEU A 73 12.79 20.56 7.74
CA LEU A 73 12.63 21.86 8.39
C LEU A 73 13.03 23.01 7.47
N GLN A 74 14.12 22.85 6.70
CA GLN A 74 14.49 23.82 5.66
C GLN A 74 13.41 23.96 4.59
N PHE A 75 12.77 22.86 4.21
CA PHE A 75 11.65 22.88 3.28
C PHE A 75 10.45 23.64 3.87
N LEU A 76 10.13 23.47 5.15
CA LEU A 76 9.03 24.17 5.83
C LEU A 76 9.26 25.70 5.93
N ARG A 77 10.53 26.15 5.95
CA ARG A 77 10.87 27.58 5.93
C ARG A 77 10.57 28.26 4.59
N LYS A 78 10.48 27.51 3.51
CA LYS A 78 10.16 28.03 2.18
C LYS A 78 8.67 28.39 2.09
N ARG A 79 8.32 29.61 2.46
CA ARG A 79 6.97 30.15 2.43
C ARG A 79 6.95 31.55 1.85
N LYS A 80 5.81 31.96 1.35
CA LYS A 80 5.59 33.34 0.91
C LYS A 80 5.54 34.25 2.14
N LEU A 81 6.39 35.27 2.19
CA LEU A 81 6.54 36.15 3.35
C LEU A 81 5.31 37.05 3.55
N SER A 82 4.82 37.67 2.45
CA SER A 82 3.70 38.61 2.48
C SER A 82 2.36 37.93 2.83
N ASN A 83 2.11 36.71 2.33
CA ASN A 83 0.89 35.96 2.63
C ASN A 83 1.17 34.44 2.62
N PRO A 84 1.49 33.84 3.77
CA PRO A 84 1.80 32.41 3.86
C PRO A 84 0.63 31.50 3.44
N LYS A 85 -0.63 31.98 3.50
CA LYS A 85 -1.82 31.20 3.08
C LYS A 85 -1.86 30.95 1.57
N LEU A 86 -1.22 31.80 0.76
CA LEU A 86 -1.11 31.67 -0.69
C LEU A 86 0.20 31.04 -1.14
N GLY A 87 1.12 30.78 -0.19
CA GLY A 87 2.45 30.21 -0.47
C GLY A 87 2.45 28.70 -0.69
N PRO A 88 3.64 28.10 -0.78
CA PRO A 88 3.79 26.64 -0.87
C PRO A 88 3.15 25.93 0.30
N PHE A 89 2.36 24.91 0.04
CA PHE A 89 1.74 24.06 1.07
C PHE A 89 2.65 22.88 1.40
N HIS A 90 2.85 22.62 2.69
CA HIS A 90 3.73 21.58 3.21
C HIS A 90 2.91 20.50 3.91
N HIS A 91 2.82 19.33 3.31
CA HIS A 91 2.12 18.18 3.88
C HIS A 91 3.05 17.40 4.81
N ARG A 92 2.59 17.09 6.01
CA ARG A 92 3.38 16.41 7.05
C ARG A 92 3.05 14.94 7.20
N SER A 93 1.94 14.47 6.63
CA SER A 93 1.57 13.05 6.69
C SER A 93 2.43 12.21 5.72
N PRO A 94 2.78 10.98 6.09
CA PRO A 94 3.56 10.09 5.23
C PRO A 94 2.88 9.80 3.88
N SER A 95 1.55 9.60 3.88
CA SER A 95 0.76 9.39 2.68
C SER A 95 0.84 10.56 1.70
N ASP A 96 0.71 11.78 2.20
CA ASP A 96 0.78 12.98 1.36
C ASP A 96 2.20 13.23 0.83
N ILE A 97 3.23 12.94 1.63
CA ILE A 97 4.63 13.00 1.17
C ILE A 97 4.86 12.02 0.01
N PHE A 98 4.32 10.80 0.13
CA PHE A 98 4.39 9.82 -0.96
C PHE A 98 3.64 10.30 -2.20
N LEU A 99 2.39 10.76 -2.06
CA LEU A 99 1.60 11.33 -3.16
C LEU A 99 2.31 12.50 -3.85
N ARG A 100 2.94 13.38 -3.07
CA ARG A 100 3.72 14.50 -3.60
C ARG A 100 4.94 14.01 -4.39
N THR A 101 5.63 12.99 -3.90
CA THR A 101 6.79 12.40 -4.59
C THR A 101 6.36 11.80 -5.93
N VAL A 102 5.26 11.03 -5.96
CA VAL A 102 4.71 10.47 -7.20
C VAL A 102 4.26 11.59 -8.16
N ARG A 103 3.59 12.63 -7.63
CA ARG A 103 3.16 13.79 -8.43
C ARG A 103 4.32 14.48 -9.13
N SER A 104 5.48 14.58 -8.51
CA SER A 104 6.68 15.20 -9.12
C SER A 104 7.23 14.37 -10.28
N MET A 105 6.97 13.06 -10.30
CA MET A 105 7.40 12.12 -11.34
C MET A 105 6.39 11.95 -12.48
N LEU A 106 5.21 12.55 -12.37
CA LEU A 106 4.17 12.53 -13.39
C LEU A 106 4.15 13.85 -14.17
N PRO A 107 3.76 13.86 -15.46
CA PRO A 107 3.57 15.06 -16.26
C PRO A 107 2.29 15.81 -15.80
N ARG A 108 2.36 16.43 -14.64
CA ARG A 108 1.23 16.99 -13.87
C ARG A 108 0.42 18.07 -14.59
N TYR A 109 1.00 18.74 -15.56
CA TYR A 109 0.33 19.79 -16.33
C TYR A 109 -0.49 19.25 -17.49
N THR A 110 -0.29 18.00 -17.88
CA THR A 110 -1.04 17.35 -18.96
C THR A 110 -2.29 16.63 -18.42
N LYS A 111 -3.32 16.51 -19.24
CA LYS A 111 -4.54 15.73 -18.91
C LYS A 111 -4.21 14.28 -18.56
N ARG A 112 -3.22 13.68 -19.25
CA ARG A 112 -2.73 12.32 -19.00
C ARG A 112 -2.17 12.17 -17.58
N GLY A 113 -1.30 13.09 -17.15
CA GLY A 113 -0.69 13.04 -15.82
C GLY A 113 -1.70 13.30 -14.70
N GLN A 114 -2.65 14.21 -14.91
CA GLN A 114 -3.74 14.45 -13.95
C GLN A 114 -4.65 13.23 -13.81
N LYS A 115 -5.01 12.55 -14.91
CA LYS A 115 -5.78 11.30 -14.88
C LYS A 115 -5.03 10.20 -14.13
N ALA A 116 -3.74 10.05 -14.38
CA ALA A 116 -2.89 9.08 -13.69
C ALA A 116 -2.85 9.35 -12.18
N LEU A 117 -2.66 10.60 -11.74
CA LEU A 117 -2.62 10.95 -10.33
C LEU A 117 -3.95 10.66 -9.59
N ARG A 118 -5.09 10.85 -10.24
CA ARG A 118 -6.43 10.52 -9.68
C ARG A 118 -6.61 9.02 -9.42
N GLN A 119 -5.81 8.16 -10.06
CA GLN A 119 -5.87 6.70 -9.89
C GLN A 119 -5.03 6.20 -8.71
N LEU A 120 -4.28 7.09 -8.04
CA LEU A 120 -3.49 6.76 -6.86
C LEU A 120 -4.21 7.18 -5.58
N VAL A 121 -4.31 6.25 -4.64
CA VAL A 121 -4.76 6.51 -3.27
C VAL A 121 -3.69 5.99 -2.32
N ALA A 122 -3.34 6.76 -1.29
CA ALA A 122 -2.33 6.38 -0.30
C ALA A 122 -2.92 6.44 1.12
N TYR A 123 -2.56 5.46 1.95
CA TYR A 123 -3.01 5.35 3.33
C TYR A 123 -1.85 5.09 4.28
N GLU A 124 -1.99 5.58 5.50
CA GLU A 124 -1.21 5.15 6.65
C GLU A 124 -1.84 3.89 7.24
N GLY A 125 -1.00 2.90 7.57
CA GLY A 125 -1.47 1.58 8.00
C GLY A 125 -2.23 0.84 6.90
N ILE A 126 -3.05 -0.12 7.29
CA ILE A 126 -3.92 -0.90 6.38
C ILE A 126 -5.37 -0.70 6.80
N PRO A 127 -6.13 0.14 6.11
CA PRO A 127 -7.53 0.37 6.43
C PRO A 127 -8.41 -0.83 6.03
N THR A 128 -9.48 -1.05 6.79
CA THR A 128 -10.42 -2.16 6.58
C THR A 128 -11.14 -2.11 5.24
N ASN A 129 -11.28 -0.92 4.66
CA ASN A 129 -11.97 -0.70 3.38
C ASN A 129 -11.15 -1.16 2.16
N VAL A 130 -9.85 -1.42 2.35
CA VAL A 130 -8.97 -1.86 1.26
C VAL A 130 -8.86 -3.37 1.31
N VAL A 131 -9.73 -4.02 0.54
CA VAL A 131 -9.68 -5.47 0.32
C VAL A 131 -8.88 -5.72 -0.97
N PRO A 132 -7.70 -6.35 -0.89
CA PRO A 132 -6.93 -6.68 -2.09
C PRO A 132 -7.56 -7.86 -2.81
N HIS A 133 -7.84 -7.72 -4.09
CA HIS A 133 -8.12 -8.86 -4.96
C HIS A 133 -6.78 -9.57 -5.27
N GLY A 134 -6.61 -10.80 -4.82
CA GLY A 134 -5.39 -11.58 -5.05
C GLY A 134 -4.22 -11.34 -4.09
N GLY A 135 -4.40 -10.46 -3.08
CA GLY A 135 -3.38 -10.17 -2.08
C GLY A 135 -2.70 -8.81 -2.25
N ARG A 136 -1.82 -8.46 -1.31
CA ARG A 136 -1.00 -7.24 -1.37
C ARG A 136 0.27 -7.52 -2.16
N VAL A 137 0.61 -6.59 -3.05
CA VAL A 137 1.79 -6.68 -3.91
C VAL A 137 2.97 -5.93 -3.26
N VAL A 138 4.14 -6.50 -3.35
CA VAL A 138 5.42 -5.91 -2.92
C VAL A 138 6.25 -5.62 -4.16
N ILE A 139 7.06 -4.57 -4.13
CA ILE A 139 7.94 -4.17 -5.23
C ILE A 139 9.39 -4.56 -4.89
N PRO A 140 9.92 -5.72 -5.32
CA PRO A 140 11.24 -6.19 -4.91
C PRO A 140 12.36 -5.18 -5.24
N LYS A 141 12.35 -4.60 -6.45
CA LYS A 141 13.35 -3.62 -6.91
C LYS A 141 13.39 -2.32 -6.08
N ALA A 142 12.38 -2.05 -5.27
CA ALA A 142 12.30 -0.87 -4.43
C ALA A 142 12.51 -1.17 -2.95
N GLN A 143 12.62 -2.43 -2.55
CA GLN A 143 12.86 -2.80 -1.17
C GLN A 143 14.23 -2.32 -0.68
N ARG A 144 14.29 -1.92 0.59
CA ARG A 144 15.49 -1.40 1.25
C ARG A 144 16.67 -2.38 1.16
N HIS A 145 16.43 -3.66 1.37
CA HIS A 145 17.47 -4.69 1.37
C HIS A 145 18.21 -4.82 0.03
N TYR A 146 17.51 -4.61 -1.09
CA TYR A 146 18.14 -4.62 -2.42
C TYR A 146 18.73 -3.27 -2.83
N CYS A 147 18.33 -2.18 -2.13
CA CYS A 147 18.70 -0.84 -2.53
C CYS A 147 19.85 -0.25 -1.74
N TYR A 148 20.02 -0.65 -0.49
CA TYR A 148 21.03 -0.10 0.42
C TYR A 148 22.02 -1.19 0.83
N ARG A 149 23.27 -0.78 1.00
CA ARG A 149 24.26 -1.59 1.70
C ARG A 149 23.82 -1.73 3.16
N SER A 150 24.17 -2.84 3.84
CA SER A 150 23.78 -3.14 5.22
C SER A 150 24.11 -2.01 6.20
N GLU A 151 25.25 -1.39 6.04
CA GLU A 151 25.77 -0.33 6.92
C GLU A 151 25.18 1.06 6.64
N ARG A 152 24.45 1.23 5.55
CA ARG A 152 23.94 2.55 5.18
C ARG A 152 22.82 2.99 6.11
N PRO A 153 22.95 4.13 6.83
CA PRO A 153 21.90 4.64 7.68
C PRO A 153 20.66 5.01 6.86
N TYR A 154 19.50 4.74 7.40
CA TYR A 154 18.22 5.08 6.80
C TYR A 154 17.25 5.60 7.87
N THR A 155 16.24 6.29 7.43
CA THR A 155 15.18 6.87 8.29
C THR A 155 13.84 6.31 7.84
N VAL A 156 13.02 5.87 8.79
CA VAL A 156 11.62 5.53 8.53
C VAL A 156 10.80 6.82 8.42
N LEU A 157 10.02 6.95 7.36
CA LEU A 157 9.26 8.15 7.05
C LEU A 157 8.33 8.58 8.19
N GLY A 158 7.63 7.62 8.82
CA GLY A 158 6.73 7.89 9.93
C GLY A 158 7.41 8.52 11.14
N ASN A 159 8.66 8.10 11.47
CA ASN A 159 9.41 8.68 12.56
C ASN A 159 9.79 10.13 12.25
N MET A 160 10.32 10.38 11.06
CA MET A 160 10.61 11.74 10.60
C MET A 160 9.35 12.63 10.66
N CYS A 161 8.23 12.15 10.15
CA CYS A 161 6.96 12.88 10.14
C CYS A 161 6.47 13.22 11.55
N LYS A 162 6.62 12.32 12.51
CA LYS A 162 6.30 12.57 13.93
C LYS A 162 7.07 13.77 14.47
N HIS A 163 8.38 13.85 14.19
CA HIS A 163 9.24 14.97 14.63
C HIS A 163 8.94 16.29 13.93
N VAL A 164 8.28 16.27 12.79
CA VAL A 164 7.94 17.46 12.00
C VAL A 164 6.49 17.93 12.23
N GLY A 165 5.72 17.19 13.06
CA GLY A 165 4.39 17.60 13.49
C GLY A 165 3.24 16.83 12.85
N TRP A 166 3.46 15.58 12.45
CA TRP A 166 2.37 14.65 12.12
C TRP A 166 1.71 14.15 13.41
N LYS A 167 0.47 14.57 13.63
CA LYS A 167 -0.25 14.35 14.90
C LYS A 167 -0.77 12.92 15.09
N TYR A 168 -0.99 12.17 13.98
CA TYR A 168 -1.68 10.86 14.02
C TYR A 168 -0.76 9.65 14.18
N SER A 169 0.53 9.85 14.42
CA SER A 169 1.54 8.77 14.53
C SER A 169 1.13 7.71 15.55
N ASP A 170 0.72 8.13 16.75
CA ASP A 170 0.41 7.22 17.85
C ASP A 170 -0.93 6.51 17.65
N VAL A 171 -1.89 7.18 16.99
CA VAL A 171 -3.19 6.58 16.62
C VAL A 171 -2.96 5.47 15.59
N VAL A 172 -2.19 5.73 14.54
CA VAL A 172 -1.89 4.74 13.51
C VAL A 172 -1.15 3.53 14.10
N LYS A 173 -0.21 3.75 15.03
CA LYS A 173 0.47 2.66 15.73
C LYS A 173 -0.51 1.78 16.52
N LYS A 174 -1.42 2.39 17.30
CA LYS A 174 -2.44 1.64 18.05
C LYS A 174 -3.35 0.82 17.15
N LEU A 175 -3.80 1.41 16.03
CA LEU A 175 -4.66 0.73 15.06
C LEU A 175 -3.92 -0.42 14.37
N GLU A 176 -2.65 -0.25 14.04
CA GLU A 176 -1.85 -1.28 13.37
C GLU A 176 -1.53 -2.45 14.32
N THR A 177 -1.24 -2.20 15.61
CA THR A 177 -1.08 -3.26 16.61
C THR A 177 -2.37 -4.07 16.76
N ALA A 178 -3.51 -3.42 16.91
CA ALA A 178 -4.82 -4.10 16.99
C ALA A 178 -5.14 -4.91 15.73
N ARG A 179 -4.78 -4.39 14.55
CA ARG A 179 -4.92 -5.11 13.28
C ARG A 179 -4.06 -6.38 13.24
N VAL A 180 -2.80 -6.27 13.65
CA VAL A 180 -1.85 -7.40 13.67
C VAL A 180 -2.34 -8.49 14.62
N GLU A 181 -2.84 -8.15 15.81
CA GLU A 181 -3.42 -9.09 16.75
C GLU A 181 -4.64 -9.82 16.19
N LYS A 182 -5.55 -9.07 15.51
CA LYS A 182 -6.70 -9.67 14.82
C LYS A 182 -6.26 -10.63 13.71
N ALA A 183 -5.26 -10.23 12.93
CA ALA A 183 -4.70 -11.05 11.86
C ALA A 183 -4.06 -12.34 12.41
N ALA A 184 -3.31 -12.26 13.51
CA ALA A 184 -2.70 -13.41 14.16
C ALA A 184 -3.77 -14.40 14.68
N ARG A 185 -4.84 -13.88 15.31
CA ARG A 185 -5.97 -14.71 15.75
C ARG A 185 -6.68 -15.40 14.57
N HIS A 186 -6.90 -14.69 13.48
CA HIS A 186 -7.49 -15.25 12.26
C HIS A 186 -6.58 -16.31 11.63
N HIS A 187 -5.27 -16.04 11.56
CA HIS A 187 -4.28 -16.99 11.03
C HIS A 187 -4.31 -18.31 11.80
N LYS A 188 -4.26 -18.26 13.14
CA LYS A 188 -4.36 -19.46 14.00
C LYS A 188 -5.63 -20.28 13.75
N LYS A 189 -6.80 -19.60 13.55
CA LYS A 189 -8.04 -20.30 13.20
C LYS A 189 -7.95 -20.97 11.82
N THR A 190 -7.41 -20.25 10.85
CA THR A 190 -7.26 -20.75 9.47
C THR A 190 -6.27 -21.91 9.39
N GLU A 191 -5.20 -21.90 10.16
CA GLU A 191 -4.25 -23.01 10.25
C GLU A 191 -4.89 -24.27 10.83
N LYS A 192 -5.66 -24.14 11.93
CA LYS A 192 -6.42 -25.26 12.50
C LYS A 192 -7.39 -25.85 11.49
N LEU A 193 -8.13 -25.01 10.77
CA LEU A 193 -9.04 -25.48 9.72
C LEU A 193 -8.29 -26.16 8.57
N ARG A 194 -7.18 -25.61 8.11
CA ARG A 194 -6.35 -26.24 7.07
C ARG A 194 -5.78 -27.58 7.50
N ALA A 195 -5.35 -27.70 8.75
CA ALA A 195 -4.88 -28.96 9.30
C ALA A 195 -6.01 -30.01 9.34
N ALA A 196 -7.19 -29.63 9.83
CA ALA A 196 -8.37 -30.50 9.84
C ALA A 196 -8.80 -30.92 8.42
N TRP A 197 -8.76 -29.99 7.46
CA TRP A 197 -9.02 -30.31 6.05
C TRP A 197 -7.99 -31.29 5.45
N LYS A 198 -6.71 -31.13 5.79
CA LYS A 198 -5.66 -32.05 5.33
C LYS A 198 -5.85 -33.46 5.89
N SER A 199 -6.18 -33.59 7.19
CA SER A 199 -6.43 -34.91 7.80
C SER A 199 -7.67 -35.53 7.20
N ALA A 200 -8.80 -34.83 7.14
CA ALA A 200 -10.02 -35.30 6.54
C ALA A 200 -9.86 -35.74 5.07
N ARG A 201 -9.10 -34.99 4.29
CA ARG A 201 -8.75 -35.34 2.90
C ARG A 201 -7.96 -36.65 2.83
N LYS A 202 -6.96 -36.79 3.72
CA LYS A 202 -6.14 -38.01 3.79
C LYS A 202 -7.00 -39.23 4.17
N ASP A 203 -7.86 -39.06 5.16
CA ASP A 203 -8.79 -40.13 5.60
C ASP A 203 -9.84 -40.48 4.53
N ALA A 204 -10.33 -39.49 3.78
CA ALA A 204 -11.21 -39.71 2.65
C ALA A 204 -10.50 -40.48 1.52
N LEU A 205 -9.28 -40.09 1.17
CA LEU A 205 -8.51 -40.78 0.12
C LEU A 205 -8.15 -42.24 0.49
N SER A 206 -7.94 -42.55 1.78
CA SER A 206 -7.68 -43.92 2.22
C SER A 206 -8.91 -44.84 2.10
N LYS A 207 -10.14 -44.28 2.07
CA LYS A 207 -11.40 -44.99 1.91
C LYS A 207 -11.82 -45.22 0.44
N VAL A 208 -11.15 -44.58 -0.51
CA VAL A 208 -11.47 -44.68 -1.93
C VAL A 208 -10.80 -45.92 -2.54
N SER A 209 -11.53 -46.66 -3.38
CA SER A 209 -10.99 -47.81 -4.09
C SER A 209 -9.86 -47.41 -5.05
N LYS A 210 -8.92 -48.34 -5.31
CA LYS A 210 -7.72 -48.09 -6.15
C LYS A 210 -8.09 -47.56 -7.54
N ASN A 211 -9.11 -48.14 -8.20
CA ASN A 211 -9.56 -47.73 -9.53
C ASN A 211 -10.06 -46.27 -9.53
N ASN A 212 -10.83 -45.88 -8.52
CA ASN A 212 -11.34 -44.51 -8.39
C ASN A 212 -10.21 -43.52 -8.04
N LEU A 213 -9.19 -43.96 -7.29
CA LEU A 213 -7.98 -43.13 -7.00
C LEU A 213 -7.20 -42.79 -8.27
N GLU A 214 -7.07 -43.74 -9.21
CA GLU A 214 -6.39 -43.48 -10.51
C GLU A 214 -7.16 -42.44 -11.34
N VAL A 215 -8.49 -42.56 -11.35
CA VAL A 215 -9.33 -41.55 -12.04
C VAL A 215 -9.20 -40.19 -11.39
N LEU A 216 -9.24 -40.10 -10.04
CA LEU A 216 -9.06 -38.85 -9.32
C LEU A 216 -7.68 -38.20 -9.58
N LYS A 217 -6.60 -39.01 -9.63
CA LYS A 217 -5.25 -38.53 -9.98
C LYS A 217 -5.20 -38.00 -11.40
N LYS A 218 -5.85 -38.66 -12.37
CA LYS A 218 -5.91 -38.21 -13.77
C LYS A 218 -6.52 -36.82 -13.92
N PHE A 219 -7.48 -36.48 -13.06
CA PHE A 219 -8.14 -35.17 -13.03
C PHE A 219 -7.54 -34.18 -12.02
N GLY A 220 -6.43 -34.51 -11.33
CA GLY A 220 -5.73 -33.61 -10.41
C GLY A 220 -6.42 -33.41 -9.06
N TYR A 221 -7.31 -34.30 -8.65
CA TYR A 221 -8.04 -34.24 -7.37
C TYR A 221 -7.40 -35.08 -6.23
N ALA A 222 -6.40 -35.89 -6.52
CA ALA A 222 -5.72 -36.75 -5.56
C ALA A 222 -4.20 -36.59 -5.64
#